data_a6959646d53ba07b51dcc0e8e7129b0f
#
_entry.id   a6959646d53ba07b51dcc0e8e7129b0f
#
_cell.length_a   1.000
_cell.length_b   1.000
_cell.length_c   1.000
_cell.angle_alpha   90.00
_cell.angle_beta   90.00
_cell.angle_gamma   90.00
#
_symmetry.space_group_name_H-M   'P 1'
#
loop_
_entity.id
_entity.type
_entity.pdbx_description
1 polymer ?
#
loop_
_entity_poly.entity_id
_entity_poly.type
_entity_poly.pdbx_seq_one_letter_code
_entity_poly.pdbx_strand_id
1 'polypeptide(L)'
;MEPQISRRRLLACAAATLPAVALGQPHEPTLGRQKSGARPHRIYAITFRGRTDVEKGFEDYFASRKIPVEITYRDMNRDATRMPGFIDEIRATRPDLVYTWGTSVTLGVTGTYDAANRSAFINDIPVVFTLVASPVLAKITADLKSSQRNVTGVTHVAPTEAQIKAMAAYRPFQTLGILYTPTERNSVVVLDEIRKLGREKGFDTVERTFRLDANRKVTASGAADLVHELKESRAQWLYLPPDSFLGTLAQEVIVPAAMAVGLPTFASTEQLMQAGALSGLVCRYYGIGQFTAYKAEQILVGKKAPASIPVETLKRFSYQIRMAAAEQLKLPPPLSMFNYAELIQAPVGDT
;
A
#
# COMPACT_ATOMS: atom_id res chain seq x y z
N MET A 1 -62.12 31.51 -27.25
CA MET A 1 -63.15 32.38 -26.70
C MET A 1 -62.57 33.10 -25.52
N GLU A 2 -62.06 34.32 -25.77
CA GLU A 2 -61.87 35.35 -24.75
C GLU A 2 -63.19 35.81 -24.22
N PRO A 3 -63.29 36.48 -23.06
CA PRO A 3 -62.86 37.86 -23.04
C PRO A 3 -62.17 38.36 -21.77
N GLN A 4 -61.33 39.41 -21.99
CA GLN A 4 -60.91 40.44 -21.05
C GLN A 4 -62.07 41.09 -20.29
N ILE A 5 -61.78 41.73 -19.13
CA ILE A 5 -62.24 43.10 -18.81
C ILE A 5 -61.37 43.68 -17.65
N SER A 6 -60.87 44.83 -17.96
CA SER A 6 -60.21 45.94 -17.30
C SER A 6 -61.10 46.66 -16.26
N ARG A 7 -60.50 47.29 -15.22
CA ARG A 7 -60.64 48.79 -14.96
C ARG A 7 -60.23 49.15 -13.51
N ARG A 8 -59.21 49.92 -13.46
CA ARG A 8 -58.93 51.09 -12.59
C ARG A 8 -60.07 51.57 -11.66
N ARG A 9 -59.69 51.93 -10.40
CA ARG A 9 -60.14 53.18 -9.76
C ARG A 9 -59.07 53.65 -8.72
N LEU A 10 -58.69 54.93 -8.90
CA LEU A 10 -57.98 55.81 -7.98
C LEU A 10 -58.90 56.27 -6.86
N LEU A 11 -58.29 56.65 -5.70
CA LEU A 11 -58.59 57.75 -4.78
C LEU A 11 -57.71 57.58 -3.57
N ALA A 12 -56.74 58.39 -3.31
CA ALA A 12 -56.56 59.74 -2.84
C ALA A 12 -56.54 59.87 -1.29
N CYS A 13 -55.36 60.25 -0.81
CA CYS A 13 -55.04 61.14 0.33
C CYS A 13 -55.54 60.86 1.72
N ALA A 14 -54.57 60.61 2.64
CA ALA A 14 -54.53 61.34 3.91
C ALA A 14 -53.05 61.29 4.47
N ALA A 15 -52.45 62.46 4.62
CA ALA A 15 -51.18 62.66 5.27
C ALA A 15 -51.37 62.57 6.77
N ALA A 16 -50.60 61.70 7.43
CA ALA A 16 -50.41 61.71 8.89
C ALA A 16 -48.91 61.69 9.16
N THR A 17 -48.45 62.79 9.73
CA THR A 17 -47.06 62.98 10.23
C THR A 17 -46.86 62.13 11.48
N LEU A 18 -45.88 61.24 11.44
CA LEU A 18 -45.36 60.52 12.61
C LEU A 18 -43.86 60.84 12.80
N PRO A 19 -43.38 60.84 14.07
CA PRO A 19 -42.05 61.34 14.40
C PRO A 19 -40.91 60.41 13.94
N ALA A 20 -39.79 61.03 13.62
CA ALA A 20 -38.56 60.34 13.25
C ALA A 20 -38.03 59.47 14.40
N VAL A 21 -38.13 58.16 14.24
CA VAL A 21 -37.37 57.20 15.03
C VAL A 21 -36.00 57.02 14.36
N ALA A 22 -34.92 57.31 15.09
CA ALA A 22 -33.56 57.11 14.66
C ALA A 22 -33.34 55.61 14.30
N LEU A 23 -33.20 55.33 13.03
CA LEU A 23 -32.74 54.03 12.54
C LEU A 23 -31.27 53.82 12.94
N GLY A 24 -31.07 53.02 14.01
CA GLY A 24 -29.78 52.46 14.30
C GLY A 24 -29.29 51.67 13.06
N GLN A 25 -28.05 51.93 12.66
CA GLN A 25 -27.38 51.18 11.61
C GLN A 25 -27.42 49.67 11.91
N PRO A 26 -27.71 48.81 10.94
CA PRO A 26 -27.60 47.39 11.15
C PRO A 26 -26.11 47.04 11.42
N HIS A 27 -25.86 46.57 12.64
CA HIS A 27 -24.62 45.87 12.95
C HIS A 27 -24.54 44.64 12.04
N GLU A 28 -23.72 44.70 10.98
CA GLU A 28 -23.28 43.51 10.31
C GLU A 28 -22.61 42.60 11.38
N PRO A 29 -23.02 41.35 11.55
CA PRO A 29 -22.29 40.44 12.34
C PRO A 29 -20.96 40.23 11.64
N THR A 30 -19.89 40.80 12.19
CA THR A 30 -18.52 40.43 11.88
C THR A 30 -18.45 38.93 12.10
N LEU A 31 -18.59 38.16 11.00
CA LEU A 31 -18.21 36.77 10.95
C LEU A 31 -16.74 36.74 11.36
N GLY A 32 -16.55 36.49 12.63
CA GLY A 32 -15.25 36.22 13.21
C GLY A 32 -14.61 35.13 12.37
N ARG A 33 -13.62 35.53 11.59
CA ARG A 33 -12.69 34.65 10.90
C ARG A 33 -12.08 33.77 11.98
N GLN A 34 -12.73 32.65 12.31
CA GLN A 34 -12.14 31.60 13.11
C GLN A 34 -10.87 31.19 12.36
N LYS A 35 -9.75 31.82 12.76
CA LYS A 35 -8.44 31.25 12.53
C LYS A 35 -8.46 29.92 13.26
N SER A 36 -8.74 28.86 12.57
CA SER A 36 -8.44 27.50 12.97
C SER A 36 -6.90 27.42 13.09
N GLY A 37 -6.40 27.90 14.21
CA GLY A 37 -4.98 27.93 14.54
C GLY A 37 -4.50 26.61 15.13
N ALA A 38 -5.08 25.48 14.74
CA ALA A 38 -4.53 24.19 15.09
C ALA A 38 -3.21 24.02 14.32
N ARG A 39 -2.12 23.82 15.06
CA ARG A 39 -0.83 23.52 14.45
C ARG A 39 -0.97 22.28 13.55
N PRO A 40 -0.25 22.21 12.42
CA PRO A 40 -0.25 21.01 11.61
C PRO A 40 0.26 19.82 12.41
N HIS A 41 -0.31 18.64 12.15
CA HIS A 41 0.19 17.39 12.71
C HIS A 41 1.54 17.04 12.08
N ARG A 42 2.55 16.80 12.90
CA ARG A 42 3.90 16.45 12.42
C ARG A 42 4.02 14.95 12.26
N ILE A 43 4.28 14.51 11.03
CA ILE A 43 4.46 13.10 10.67
C ILE A 43 5.91 12.90 10.25
N TYR A 44 6.60 11.95 10.88
CA TYR A 44 7.92 11.49 10.45
C TYR A 44 7.77 10.22 9.63
N ALA A 45 8.08 10.30 8.34
CA ALA A 45 7.84 9.22 7.38
C ALA A 45 9.16 8.60 6.93
N ILE A 46 9.31 7.28 7.09
CA ILE A 46 10.48 6.53 6.62
C ILE A 46 10.05 5.62 5.47
N THR A 47 10.62 5.87 4.27
CA THR A 47 10.48 5.04 3.09
C THR A 47 11.65 4.06 2.97
N PHE A 48 11.46 2.96 2.23
CA PHE A 48 12.51 1.96 2.01
C PHE A 48 13.38 2.30 0.79
N ARG A 49 12.79 2.93 -0.23
CA ARG A 49 13.40 3.18 -1.55
C ARG A 49 12.80 4.39 -2.27
N GLY A 50 12.64 5.48 -1.55
CA GLY A 50 12.00 6.69 -2.06
C GLY A 50 10.47 6.64 -1.98
N ARG A 51 9.84 7.66 -2.55
CA ARG A 51 8.38 7.83 -2.57
C ARG A 51 7.77 7.03 -3.71
N THR A 52 6.58 6.52 -3.47
CA THR A 52 5.80 5.70 -4.40
C THR A 52 4.36 6.25 -4.48
N ASP A 53 3.47 5.60 -5.24
CA ASP A 53 2.04 5.94 -5.24
C ASP A 53 1.37 5.80 -3.86
N VAL A 54 1.99 5.04 -2.94
CA VAL A 54 1.50 4.95 -1.56
C VAL A 54 1.59 6.30 -0.87
N GLU A 55 2.75 6.97 -0.95
CA GLU A 55 2.98 8.28 -0.33
C GLU A 55 2.10 9.35 -0.99
N LYS A 56 1.93 9.25 -2.31
CA LYS A 56 1.00 10.13 -3.03
C LYS A 56 -0.43 9.97 -2.53
N GLY A 57 -0.93 8.74 -2.43
CA GLY A 57 -2.27 8.46 -1.89
C GLY A 57 -2.44 8.91 -0.45
N PHE A 58 -1.38 8.78 0.37
CA PHE A 58 -1.36 9.22 1.76
C PHE A 58 -1.49 10.75 1.88
N GLU A 59 -0.72 11.49 1.10
CA GLU A 59 -0.77 12.97 1.08
C GLU A 59 -2.09 13.50 0.51
N ASP A 60 -2.54 12.96 -0.62
CA ASP A 60 -3.79 13.35 -1.27
C ASP A 60 -5.01 13.14 -0.35
N TYR A 61 -4.98 12.12 0.49
CA TYR A 61 -6.02 11.90 1.50
C TYR A 61 -6.13 13.07 2.47
N PHE A 62 -5.02 13.49 3.11
CA PHE A 62 -5.02 14.60 4.05
C PHE A 62 -5.39 15.93 3.38
N ALA A 63 -4.89 16.15 2.15
CA ALA A 63 -5.24 17.33 1.37
C ALA A 63 -6.75 17.39 1.07
N SER A 64 -7.35 16.28 0.62
CA SER A 64 -8.78 16.19 0.31
C SER A 64 -9.66 16.41 1.55
N ARG A 65 -9.20 15.97 2.70
CA ARG A 65 -9.86 16.13 4.01
C ARG A 65 -9.60 17.47 4.67
N LYS A 66 -8.72 18.30 4.09
CA LYS A 66 -8.27 19.60 4.63
C LYS A 66 -7.70 19.47 6.06
N ILE A 67 -7.04 18.36 6.34
CA ILE A 67 -6.35 18.12 7.61
C ILE A 67 -4.92 18.63 7.45
N PRO A 68 -4.50 19.64 8.25
CA PRO A 68 -3.15 20.19 8.14
C PRO A 68 -2.13 19.19 8.68
N VAL A 69 -1.22 18.75 7.82
CA VAL A 69 -0.09 17.88 8.16
C VAL A 69 1.22 18.46 7.67
N GLU A 70 2.28 18.23 8.42
CA GLU A 70 3.67 18.49 8.01
C GLU A 70 4.41 17.17 8.02
N ILE A 71 4.83 16.69 6.83
CA ILE A 71 5.44 15.38 6.66
C ILE A 71 6.93 15.54 6.38
N THR A 72 7.76 15.03 7.28
CA THR A 72 9.21 14.94 7.11
C THR A 72 9.56 13.57 6.57
N TYR A 73 10.00 13.50 5.31
CA TYR A 73 10.41 12.24 4.69
C TYR A 73 11.88 11.93 4.93
N ARG A 74 12.16 10.67 5.22
CA ARG A 74 13.50 10.06 5.24
C ARG A 74 13.46 8.78 4.42
N ASP A 75 14.51 8.56 3.65
CA ASP A 75 14.62 7.35 2.85
C ASP A 75 15.73 6.45 3.40
N MET A 76 15.39 5.22 3.68
CA MET A 76 16.33 4.18 4.08
C MET A 76 17.32 3.83 2.96
N ASN A 77 16.93 4.12 1.71
CA ASN A 77 17.72 3.83 0.52
C ASN A 77 18.23 2.37 0.49
N ARG A 78 17.38 1.44 0.94
CA ARG A 78 17.67 -0.02 1.06
C ARG A 78 18.84 -0.34 2.02
N ASP A 79 19.26 0.61 2.83
CA ASP A 79 20.39 0.48 3.77
C ASP A 79 19.91 0.53 5.22
N ALA A 80 19.84 -0.64 5.86
CA ALA A 80 19.40 -0.80 7.24
C ALA A 80 20.31 -0.11 8.26
N THR A 81 21.57 0.18 7.89
CA THR A 81 22.52 0.85 8.78
C THR A 81 22.14 2.29 9.09
N ARG A 82 21.23 2.89 8.32
CA ARG A 82 20.69 4.24 8.55
C ARG A 82 19.66 4.32 9.69
N MET A 83 19.07 3.18 10.06
CA MET A 83 17.97 3.14 11.04
C MET A 83 18.30 3.76 12.40
N PRO A 84 19.46 3.53 13.03
CA PRO A 84 19.78 4.17 14.31
C PRO A 84 19.68 5.70 14.26
N GLY A 85 20.19 6.34 13.21
CA GLY A 85 20.10 7.79 13.03
C GLY A 85 18.66 8.29 12.90
N PHE A 86 17.77 7.54 12.25
CA PHE A 86 16.35 7.88 12.19
C PHE A 86 15.66 7.74 13.55
N ILE A 87 16.01 6.72 14.34
CA ILE A 87 15.49 6.56 15.71
C ILE A 87 15.89 7.76 16.58
N ASP A 88 17.15 8.19 16.49
CA ASP A 88 17.64 9.35 17.25
C ASP A 88 16.93 10.64 16.79
N GLU A 89 16.72 10.85 15.51
CA GLU A 89 15.98 11.99 14.97
C GLU A 89 14.51 11.99 15.42
N ILE A 90 13.83 10.84 15.42
CA ILE A 90 12.46 10.69 15.92
C ILE A 90 12.39 11.06 17.40
N ARG A 91 13.34 10.59 18.23
CA ARG A 91 13.41 10.90 19.65
C ARG A 91 13.64 12.39 19.91
N ALA A 92 14.50 13.02 19.12
CA ALA A 92 14.81 14.45 19.24
C ALA A 92 13.64 15.34 18.79
N THR A 93 12.99 15.01 17.67
CA THR A 93 11.94 15.83 17.07
C THR A 93 10.56 15.61 17.66
N ARG A 94 10.30 14.43 18.27
CA ARG A 94 9.02 14.06 18.88
C ARG A 94 7.83 14.35 17.95
N PRO A 95 7.72 13.69 16.78
CA PRO A 95 6.59 13.85 15.88
C PRO A 95 5.29 13.35 16.53
N ASP A 96 4.14 13.77 16.01
CA ASP A 96 2.84 13.31 16.49
C ASP A 96 2.52 11.88 15.99
N LEU A 97 3.18 11.44 14.90
CA LEU A 97 3.04 10.12 14.28
C LEU A 97 4.33 9.74 13.53
N VAL A 98 4.69 8.47 13.59
CA VAL A 98 5.71 7.89 12.72
C VAL A 98 5.01 7.02 11.67
N TYR A 99 5.32 7.26 10.39
CA TYR A 99 4.91 6.44 9.26
C TYR A 99 6.07 5.55 8.82
N THR A 100 5.80 4.27 8.56
CA THR A 100 6.83 3.32 8.15
C THR A 100 6.40 2.52 6.92
N TRP A 101 7.30 2.39 5.94
CA TRP A 101 7.08 1.69 4.69
C TRP A 101 7.71 0.30 4.69
N GLY A 102 6.87 -0.74 4.65
CA GLY A 102 7.31 -2.13 4.54
C GLY A 102 7.82 -2.76 5.84
N THR A 103 8.06 -4.06 5.78
CA THR A 103 8.36 -4.88 6.96
C THR A 103 9.68 -4.49 7.62
N SER A 104 10.74 -4.30 6.83
CA SER A 104 12.10 -4.01 7.35
C SER A 104 12.16 -2.67 8.07
N VAL A 105 11.57 -1.61 7.48
CA VAL A 105 11.51 -0.28 8.12
C VAL A 105 10.67 -0.33 9.40
N THR A 106 9.50 -0.99 9.34
CA THR A 106 8.63 -1.10 10.51
C THR A 106 9.30 -1.83 11.66
N LEU A 107 9.97 -2.95 11.40
CA LEU A 107 10.74 -3.68 12.41
C LEU A 107 11.92 -2.87 12.96
N GLY A 108 12.59 -2.09 12.11
CA GLY A 108 13.66 -1.19 12.54
C GLY A 108 13.17 -0.14 13.52
N VAL A 109 11.97 0.40 13.31
CA VAL A 109 11.36 1.42 14.19
C VAL A 109 10.73 0.82 15.44
N THR A 110 9.94 -0.26 15.31
CA THR A 110 9.10 -0.77 16.41
C THR A 110 9.69 -1.98 17.12
N GLY A 111 10.65 -2.66 16.52
CA GLY A 111 11.07 -4.00 16.94
C GLY A 111 9.93 -5.02 16.83
N THR A 112 10.21 -6.27 17.20
CA THR A 112 9.18 -7.30 17.37
C THR A 112 8.43 -7.10 18.70
N TYR A 113 7.20 -7.65 18.80
CA TYR A 113 6.43 -7.54 20.06
C TYR A 113 7.08 -8.31 21.22
N ASP A 114 7.92 -9.29 20.94
CA ASP A 114 8.68 -10.10 21.89
C ASP A 114 10.15 -9.67 22.02
N ALA A 115 10.52 -8.48 21.53
CA ALA A 115 11.89 -7.96 21.65
C ALA A 115 12.30 -7.78 23.11
N ALA A 116 13.48 -8.32 23.47
CA ALA A 116 14.02 -8.23 24.83
C ALA A 116 14.38 -6.78 25.22
N ASN A 117 14.98 -6.03 24.29
CA ASN A 117 15.37 -4.64 24.51
C ASN A 117 14.38 -3.69 23.81
N ARG A 118 13.27 -3.38 24.47
CA ARG A 118 12.25 -2.46 23.93
C ARG A 118 12.72 -1.00 23.87
N SER A 119 13.68 -0.61 24.69
CA SER A 119 14.18 0.78 24.71
C SER A 119 14.99 1.14 23.46
N ALA A 120 15.45 0.16 22.68
CA ALA A 120 16.11 0.38 21.39
C ALA A 120 15.13 0.93 20.32
N PHE A 121 13.83 0.76 20.50
CA PHE A 121 12.80 1.05 19.52
C PHE A 121 11.88 2.20 19.95
N ILE A 122 11.04 2.69 19.02
CA ILE A 122 10.03 3.69 19.29
C ILE A 122 8.78 2.99 19.83
N ASN A 123 8.41 3.29 21.10
CA ASN A 123 7.26 2.69 21.78
C ASN A 123 6.25 3.72 22.30
N ASP A 124 6.68 4.95 22.47
CA ASP A 124 5.96 6.05 23.11
C ASP A 124 5.35 7.05 22.10
N ILE A 125 5.71 6.94 20.82
CA ILE A 125 5.13 7.69 19.71
C ILE A 125 4.29 6.72 18.86
N PRO A 126 3.04 7.10 18.46
CA PRO A 126 2.22 6.28 17.59
C PRO A 126 2.92 5.95 16.26
N VAL A 127 2.80 4.70 15.82
CA VAL A 127 3.34 4.25 14.53
C VAL A 127 2.21 3.74 13.64
N VAL A 128 2.17 4.18 12.40
CA VAL A 128 1.34 3.59 11.35
C VAL A 128 2.23 3.02 10.25
N PHE A 129 2.09 1.73 9.99
CA PHE A 129 2.83 1.12 8.89
C PHE A 129 1.97 0.95 7.63
N THR A 130 2.64 0.92 6.51
CA THR A 130 2.09 0.55 5.20
C THR A 130 2.91 -0.57 4.56
N LEU A 131 2.33 -1.27 3.61
CA LEU A 131 3.01 -2.30 2.80
C LEU A 131 3.75 -3.39 3.62
N VAL A 132 3.25 -3.72 4.80
CA VAL A 132 3.71 -4.90 5.53
C VAL A 132 2.90 -6.10 5.07
N ALA A 133 3.56 -7.11 4.48
CA ALA A 133 2.85 -8.26 3.91
C ALA A 133 2.24 -9.17 4.99
N SER A 134 3.00 -9.48 6.04
CA SER A 134 2.60 -10.44 7.08
C SER A 134 2.98 -9.93 8.48
N PRO A 135 2.25 -8.97 9.05
CA PRO A 135 2.65 -8.29 10.29
C PRO A 135 2.66 -9.22 11.51
N VAL A 136 1.78 -10.23 11.56
CA VAL A 136 1.75 -11.24 12.64
C VAL A 136 2.98 -12.13 12.58
N LEU A 137 3.30 -12.64 11.40
CA LEU A 137 4.44 -13.54 11.20
C LEU A 137 5.78 -12.80 11.30
N ALA A 138 5.80 -11.52 10.93
CA ALA A 138 6.95 -10.63 11.18
C ALA A 138 7.06 -10.23 12.66
N LYS A 139 6.12 -10.66 13.52
CA LYS A 139 6.07 -10.30 14.94
C LYS A 139 5.97 -8.78 15.21
N ILE A 140 5.43 -8.02 14.26
CA ILE A 140 5.14 -6.59 14.46
C ILE A 140 3.92 -6.46 15.38
N THR A 141 2.91 -7.29 15.16
CA THR A 141 1.70 -7.40 15.99
C THR A 141 1.40 -8.86 16.33
N ALA A 142 0.83 -9.12 17.49
CA ALA A 142 0.42 -10.47 17.88
C ALA A 142 -0.90 -10.90 17.22
N ASP A 143 -1.77 -9.94 16.89
CA ASP A 143 -3.09 -10.15 16.29
C ASP A 143 -3.42 -8.98 15.35
N LEU A 144 -4.23 -9.26 14.31
CA LEU A 144 -4.67 -8.24 13.36
C LEU A 144 -5.79 -7.35 13.91
N LYS A 145 -6.59 -7.85 14.86
CA LYS A 145 -7.67 -7.07 15.50
C LYS A 145 -7.13 -6.02 16.47
N SER A 146 -6.03 -6.35 17.16
CA SER A 146 -5.33 -5.44 18.05
C SER A 146 -3.85 -5.77 18.09
N SER A 147 -3.01 -4.77 17.86
CA SER A 147 -1.56 -4.95 18.01
C SER A 147 -1.12 -5.09 19.46
N GLN A 148 -1.95 -4.66 20.43
CA GLN A 148 -1.60 -4.48 21.84
C GLN A 148 -0.34 -3.61 22.06
N ARG A 149 -0.01 -2.80 21.04
CA ARG A 149 1.17 -1.93 20.99
C ARG A 149 0.78 -0.56 20.43
N ASN A 150 1.70 0.39 20.54
CA ASN A 150 1.52 1.71 19.93
C ASN A 150 1.78 1.72 18.42
N VAL A 151 1.29 0.69 17.73
CA VAL A 151 1.44 0.48 16.27
C VAL A 151 0.15 -0.08 15.66
N THR A 152 -0.19 0.40 14.48
CA THR A 152 -1.22 -0.16 13.60
C THR A 152 -0.79 0.00 12.15
N GLY A 153 -1.58 -0.44 11.18
CA GLY A 153 -1.24 -0.21 9.77
C GLY A 153 -2.10 -0.96 8.77
N VAL A 154 -1.58 -1.01 7.55
CA VAL A 154 -2.25 -1.57 6.39
C VAL A 154 -1.35 -2.61 5.72
N THR A 155 -1.89 -3.80 5.49
CA THR A 155 -1.26 -4.83 4.65
C THR A 155 -1.67 -4.62 3.18
N HIS A 156 -0.93 -5.21 2.25
CA HIS A 156 -1.12 -4.93 0.82
C HIS A 156 -1.16 -6.17 -0.07
N VAL A 157 -1.07 -7.36 0.53
CA VAL A 157 -1.01 -8.61 -0.22
C VAL A 157 -2.36 -9.30 -0.14
N ALA A 158 -2.85 -9.74 -1.29
CA ALA A 158 -4.03 -10.60 -1.35
C ALA A 158 -3.75 -11.94 -0.64
N PRO A 159 -4.74 -12.59 -0.04
CA PRO A 159 -4.57 -13.92 0.55
C PRO A 159 -3.91 -14.88 -0.44
N THR A 160 -2.89 -15.61 0.00
CA THR A 160 -2.10 -16.52 -0.87
C THR A 160 -2.99 -17.54 -1.57
N GLU A 161 -4.00 -18.05 -0.88
CA GLU A 161 -4.97 -18.97 -1.50
C GLU A 161 -5.76 -18.33 -2.65
N ALA A 162 -6.14 -17.05 -2.51
CA ALA A 162 -6.83 -16.32 -3.58
C ALA A 162 -5.90 -16.09 -4.79
N GLN A 163 -4.61 -15.84 -4.55
CA GLN A 163 -3.61 -15.71 -5.61
C GLN A 163 -3.40 -17.03 -6.36
N ILE A 164 -3.28 -18.16 -5.64
CA ILE A 164 -3.16 -19.49 -6.25
C ILE A 164 -4.40 -19.83 -7.09
N LYS A 165 -5.60 -19.54 -6.59
CA LYS A 165 -6.86 -19.71 -7.36
C LYS A 165 -6.88 -18.84 -8.61
N ALA A 166 -6.46 -17.57 -8.50
CA ALA A 166 -6.40 -16.64 -9.63
C ALA A 166 -5.41 -17.10 -10.71
N MET A 167 -4.25 -17.62 -10.29
CA MET A 167 -3.24 -18.20 -11.19
C MET A 167 -3.78 -19.44 -11.89
N ALA A 168 -4.39 -20.37 -11.15
CA ALA A 168 -4.98 -21.61 -11.71
C ALA A 168 -6.14 -21.30 -12.66
N ALA A 169 -6.92 -20.23 -12.41
CA ALA A 169 -7.98 -19.80 -13.30
C ALA A 169 -7.45 -19.26 -14.63
N TYR A 170 -6.27 -18.63 -14.65
CA TYR A 170 -5.61 -18.24 -15.91
C TYR A 170 -5.12 -19.45 -16.68
N ARG A 171 -4.35 -20.29 -16.03
CA ARG A 171 -3.81 -21.54 -16.59
C ARG A 171 -3.56 -22.53 -15.44
N PRO A 172 -4.22 -23.69 -15.44
CA PRO A 172 -3.94 -24.75 -14.46
C PRO A 172 -2.47 -25.17 -14.49
N PHE A 173 -1.97 -25.56 -13.33
CA PHE A 173 -0.57 -26.00 -13.16
C PHE A 173 -0.48 -27.11 -12.12
N GLN A 174 0.60 -27.89 -12.21
CA GLN A 174 0.97 -28.93 -11.25
C GLN A 174 2.27 -28.60 -10.52
N THR A 175 3.13 -27.75 -11.10
CA THR A 175 4.41 -27.36 -10.51
C THR A 175 4.56 -25.84 -10.52
N LEU A 176 4.70 -25.27 -9.33
CA LEU A 176 4.88 -23.84 -9.10
C LEU A 176 6.33 -23.52 -8.78
N GLY A 177 6.98 -22.69 -9.58
CA GLY A 177 8.29 -22.13 -9.32
C GLY A 177 8.21 -20.92 -8.39
N ILE A 178 9.13 -20.82 -7.44
CA ILE A 178 9.21 -19.70 -6.50
C ILE A 178 10.66 -19.26 -6.39
N LEU A 179 10.90 -17.96 -6.59
CA LEU A 179 12.19 -17.32 -6.34
C LEU A 179 12.04 -16.35 -5.17
N TYR A 180 12.91 -16.46 -4.16
CA TYR A 180 12.77 -15.66 -2.96
C TYR A 180 14.10 -15.33 -2.28
N THR A 181 14.07 -14.33 -1.41
CA THR A 181 15.21 -13.90 -0.57
C THR A 181 15.19 -14.65 0.76
N PRO A 182 16.18 -15.51 1.05
CA PRO A 182 16.15 -16.37 2.24
C PRO A 182 16.31 -15.58 3.56
N THR A 183 16.79 -14.34 3.51
CA THR A 183 16.96 -13.45 4.66
C THR A 183 15.73 -12.54 4.89
N GLU A 184 14.78 -12.50 3.96
CA GLU A 184 13.54 -11.75 4.13
C GLU A 184 12.43 -12.63 4.72
N ARG A 185 12.05 -12.33 5.96
CA ARG A 185 11.08 -13.12 6.71
C ARG A 185 9.72 -13.24 6.03
N ASN A 186 9.22 -12.16 5.42
CA ASN A 186 7.96 -12.16 4.69
C ASN A 186 7.97 -13.14 3.50
N SER A 187 9.08 -13.24 2.78
CA SER A 187 9.23 -14.16 1.65
C SER A 187 9.20 -15.62 2.12
N VAL A 188 9.96 -15.94 3.17
CA VAL A 188 9.98 -17.28 3.77
C VAL A 188 8.60 -17.72 4.25
N VAL A 189 7.88 -16.81 4.89
CA VAL A 189 6.53 -17.09 5.38
C VAL A 189 5.54 -17.39 4.25
N VAL A 190 5.54 -16.58 3.19
CA VAL A 190 4.69 -16.82 2.03
C VAL A 190 5.02 -18.17 1.38
N LEU A 191 6.31 -18.51 1.32
CA LEU A 191 6.75 -19.81 0.83
C LEU A 191 6.16 -20.97 1.66
N ASP A 192 6.23 -20.89 2.99
CA ASP A 192 5.66 -21.93 3.88
C ASP A 192 4.15 -22.06 3.70
N GLU A 193 3.46 -20.96 3.49
CA GLU A 193 2.02 -20.95 3.18
C GLU A 193 1.75 -21.62 1.81
N ILE A 194 2.55 -21.33 0.77
CA ILE A 194 2.41 -21.95 -0.54
C ILE A 194 2.68 -23.46 -0.47
N ARG A 195 3.71 -23.90 0.26
CA ARG A 195 4.00 -25.33 0.50
C ARG A 195 2.80 -26.03 1.14
N LYS A 196 2.18 -25.39 2.14
CA LYS A 196 0.97 -25.90 2.77
C LYS A 196 -0.17 -26.03 1.76
N LEU A 197 -0.43 -24.98 0.98
CA LEU A 197 -1.46 -24.99 -0.06
C LEU A 197 -1.18 -26.03 -1.14
N GLY A 198 0.08 -26.27 -1.51
CA GLY A 198 0.49 -27.30 -2.45
C GLY A 198 0.06 -28.69 -1.99
N ARG A 199 0.33 -29.02 -0.71
CA ARG A 199 -0.12 -30.29 -0.11
C ARG A 199 -1.65 -30.43 -0.07
N GLU A 200 -2.35 -29.33 0.20
CA GLU A 200 -3.83 -29.32 0.32
C GLU A 200 -4.53 -29.37 -1.05
N LYS A 201 -3.95 -28.76 -2.07
CA LYS A 201 -4.58 -28.58 -3.39
C LYS A 201 -3.99 -29.48 -4.48
N GLY A 202 -2.93 -30.23 -4.18
CA GLY A 202 -2.33 -31.21 -5.10
C GLY A 202 -1.42 -30.60 -6.15
N PHE A 203 -0.57 -29.61 -5.81
CA PHE A 203 0.50 -29.13 -6.67
C PHE A 203 1.85 -29.14 -5.97
N ASP A 204 2.92 -29.32 -6.73
CA ASP A 204 4.30 -29.30 -6.27
C ASP A 204 4.90 -27.91 -6.31
N THR A 205 5.91 -27.66 -5.45
CA THR A 205 6.71 -26.43 -5.48
C THR A 205 8.16 -26.74 -5.82
N VAL A 206 8.76 -25.94 -6.69
CA VAL A 206 10.21 -25.89 -6.93
C VAL A 206 10.72 -24.51 -6.57
N GLU A 207 11.79 -24.47 -5.83
CA GLU A 207 12.23 -23.26 -5.13
C GLU A 207 13.68 -22.94 -5.48
N ARG A 208 13.97 -21.64 -5.60
CA ARG A 208 15.34 -21.12 -5.68
C ARG A 208 15.47 -19.89 -4.78
N THR A 209 16.64 -19.72 -4.22
CA THR A 209 16.96 -18.55 -3.39
C THR A 209 18.07 -17.73 -4.03
N PHE A 210 17.97 -16.42 -3.87
CA PHE A 210 19.10 -15.56 -4.20
C PHE A 210 20.33 -15.94 -3.39
N ARG A 211 21.52 -15.82 -4.02
CA ARG A 211 22.80 -16.15 -3.42
C ARG A 211 23.15 -15.10 -2.37
N LEU A 212 23.87 -15.55 -1.33
CA LEU A 212 24.40 -14.69 -0.30
C LEU A 212 25.93 -14.53 -0.52
N ASP A 213 26.46 -13.34 -0.28
CA ASP A 213 27.90 -13.10 -0.22
C ASP A 213 28.54 -13.62 1.09
N ALA A 214 29.85 -13.43 1.25
CA ALA A 214 30.59 -13.84 2.43
C ALA A 214 30.08 -13.16 3.72
N ASN A 215 29.44 -12.00 3.61
CA ASN A 215 28.85 -11.25 4.71
C ASN A 215 27.38 -11.59 4.94
N ARG A 216 26.86 -12.65 4.28
CA ARG A 216 25.45 -13.07 4.30
C ARG A 216 24.49 -12.00 3.75
N LYS A 217 24.94 -11.08 2.92
CA LYS A 217 24.10 -10.14 2.17
C LYS A 217 23.65 -10.78 0.88
N VAL A 218 22.39 -10.56 0.53
CA VAL A 218 21.81 -11.05 -0.71
C VAL A 218 22.45 -10.35 -1.92
N THR A 219 22.72 -11.11 -2.99
CA THR A 219 23.36 -10.60 -4.22
C THR A 219 22.51 -10.91 -5.44
N ALA A 220 22.64 -10.07 -6.48
CA ALA A 220 22.00 -10.29 -7.78
C ALA A 220 22.75 -11.31 -8.67
N SER A 221 23.91 -11.81 -8.20
CA SER A 221 24.75 -12.72 -8.99
C SER A 221 24.01 -14.01 -9.33
N GLY A 222 23.90 -14.30 -10.63
CA GLY A 222 23.22 -15.50 -11.14
C GLY A 222 21.69 -15.46 -11.01
N ALA A 223 21.09 -14.29 -10.79
CA ALA A 223 19.63 -14.18 -10.61
C ALA A 223 18.84 -14.68 -11.84
N ALA A 224 19.32 -14.42 -13.06
CA ALA A 224 18.72 -14.95 -14.28
C ALA A 224 18.85 -16.47 -14.36
N ASP A 225 20.00 -17.03 -13.96
CA ASP A 225 20.25 -18.48 -13.99
C ASP A 225 19.25 -19.21 -13.09
N LEU A 226 18.93 -18.65 -11.92
CA LEU A 226 17.92 -19.21 -11.00
C LEU A 226 16.55 -19.35 -11.65
N VAL A 227 16.17 -18.42 -12.55
CA VAL A 227 14.92 -18.50 -13.31
C VAL A 227 15.00 -19.62 -14.36
N HIS A 228 16.14 -19.79 -15.02
CA HIS A 228 16.37 -20.89 -15.97
C HIS A 228 16.28 -22.23 -15.23
N GLU A 229 16.97 -22.38 -14.09
CA GLU A 229 16.91 -23.59 -13.25
C GLU A 229 15.47 -23.95 -12.82
N LEU A 230 14.64 -22.95 -12.50
CA LEU A 230 13.22 -23.19 -12.20
C LEU A 230 12.48 -23.76 -13.41
N LYS A 231 12.74 -23.25 -14.61
CA LYS A 231 12.15 -23.77 -15.85
C LYS A 231 12.62 -25.20 -16.13
N GLU A 232 13.90 -25.50 -16.00
CA GLU A 232 14.48 -26.84 -16.16
C GLU A 232 13.88 -27.82 -15.13
N SER A 233 13.56 -27.35 -13.92
CA SER A 233 12.83 -28.10 -12.89
C SER A 233 11.32 -28.21 -13.18
N ARG A 234 10.87 -27.94 -14.41
CA ARG A 234 9.50 -28.06 -14.91
C ARG A 234 8.47 -27.13 -14.26
N ALA A 235 8.89 -26.01 -13.69
CA ALA A 235 7.97 -24.98 -13.23
C ALA A 235 7.07 -24.52 -14.40
N GLN A 236 5.77 -24.44 -14.15
CA GLN A 236 4.77 -24.02 -15.12
C GLN A 236 4.36 -22.55 -14.92
N TRP A 237 4.60 -22.02 -13.73
CA TRP A 237 4.50 -20.64 -13.36
C TRP A 237 5.70 -20.23 -12.50
N LEU A 238 6.08 -18.97 -12.55
CA LEU A 238 6.96 -18.32 -11.57
C LEU A 238 6.12 -17.40 -10.70
N TYR A 239 5.93 -17.78 -9.44
CA TYR A 239 5.33 -16.90 -8.45
C TYR A 239 6.37 -15.92 -7.91
N LEU A 240 6.04 -14.64 -7.95
CA LEU A 240 6.84 -13.54 -7.44
C LEU A 240 6.26 -13.09 -6.09
N PRO A 241 6.84 -13.50 -4.96
CA PRO A 241 6.35 -13.14 -3.62
C PRO A 241 6.55 -11.66 -3.30
N PRO A 242 5.92 -11.13 -2.24
CA PRO A 242 6.19 -9.79 -1.73
C PRO A 242 7.59 -9.74 -1.09
N ASP A 243 8.61 -9.55 -1.91
CA ASP A 243 10.03 -9.63 -1.59
C ASP A 243 10.72 -8.36 -2.04
N SER A 244 11.38 -7.66 -1.13
CA SER A 244 11.96 -6.35 -1.40
C SER A 244 13.15 -6.44 -2.35
N PHE A 245 14.01 -7.44 -2.18
CA PHE A 245 15.16 -7.62 -3.04
C PHE A 245 14.76 -8.11 -4.44
N LEU A 246 13.90 -9.12 -4.54
CA LEU A 246 13.33 -9.57 -5.80
C LEU A 246 12.68 -8.39 -6.54
N GLY A 247 11.89 -7.58 -5.84
CA GLY A 247 11.24 -6.41 -6.42
C GLY A 247 12.22 -5.39 -7.03
N THR A 248 13.48 -5.34 -6.57
CA THR A 248 14.50 -4.46 -7.17
C THR A 248 15.08 -5.02 -8.48
N LEU A 249 15.03 -6.33 -8.66
CA LEU A 249 15.57 -7.02 -9.84
C LEU A 249 14.46 -7.42 -10.83
N ALA A 250 13.20 -7.29 -10.45
CA ALA A 250 12.07 -7.84 -11.19
C ALA A 250 12.01 -7.32 -12.63
N GLN A 251 12.13 -6.01 -12.83
CA GLN A 251 11.97 -5.36 -14.14
C GLN A 251 13.15 -5.64 -15.08
N GLU A 252 14.37 -5.58 -14.57
CA GLU A 252 15.57 -5.63 -15.42
C GLU A 252 16.13 -7.04 -15.58
N VAL A 253 15.84 -7.95 -14.65
CA VAL A 253 16.48 -9.27 -14.63
C VAL A 253 15.44 -10.40 -14.62
N ILE A 254 14.57 -10.45 -13.60
CA ILE A 254 13.76 -11.65 -13.33
C ILE A 254 12.65 -11.83 -14.37
N VAL A 255 11.89 -10.78 -14.66
CA VAL A 255 10.80 -10.85 -15.64
C VAL A 255 11.34 -11.08 -17.06
N PRO A 256 12.39 -10.35 -17.53
CA PRO A 256 13.01 -10.66 -18.82
C PRO A 256 13.55 -12.09 -18.93
N ALA A 257 14.21 -12.61 -17.88
CA ALA A 257 14.69 -14.00 -17.88
C ALA A 257 13.53 -15.00 -17.97
N ALA A 258 12.45 -14.78 -17.22
CA ALA A 258 11.26 -15.63 -17.28
C ALA A 258 10.59 -15.61 -18.68
N MET A 259 10.50 -14.43 -19.28
CA MET A 259 9.97 -14.25 -20.64
C MET A 259 10.83 -14.99 -21.68
N ALA A 260 12.16 -14.90 -21.57
CA ALA A 260 13.08 -15.55 -22.49
C ALA A 260 12.96 -17.08 -22.50
N VAL A 261 12.66 -17.70 -21.35
CA VAL A 261 12.48 -19.16 -21.23
C VAL A 261 11.00 -19.59 -21.34
N GLY A 262 10.09 -18.68 -21.67
CA GLY A 262 8.67 -18.97 -21.79
C GLY A 262 8.04 -19.43 -20.46
N LEU A 263 8.44 -18.83 -19.33
CA LEU A 263 7.90 -19.13 -18.01
C LEU A 263 6.96 -17.98 -17.58
N PRO A 264 5.63 -18.19 -17.55
CA PRO A 264 4.69 -17.14 -17.13
C PRO A 264 4.90 -16.74 -15.68
N THR A 265 4.77 -15.44 -15.39
CA THR A 265 5.00 -14.85 -14.07
C THR A 265 3.70 -14.39 -13.43
N PHE A 266 3.57 -14.62 -12.11
CA PHE A 266 2.44 -14.13 -11.31
C PHE A 266 2.91 -13.22 -10.19
N ALA A 267 2.41 -11.99 -10.19
CA ALA A 267 2.79 -10.95 -9.24
C ALA A 267 1.90 -10.94 -8.00
N SER A 268 2.51 -10.92 -6.82
CA SER A 268 1.81 -10.74 -5.54
C SER A 268 1.56 -9.27 -5.17
N THR A 269 2.24 -8.33 -5.84
CA THR A 269 2.19 -6.89 -5.54
C THR A 269 2.08 -6.05 -6.81
N GLU A 270 1.52 -4.84 -6.69
CA GLU A 270 1.40 -3.91 -7.81
C GLU A 270 2.77 -3.57 -8.43
N GLN A 271 3.81 -3.41 -7.61
CA GLN A 271 5.18 -3.20 -8.10
C GLN A 271 5.64 -4.29 -9.05
N LEU A 272 5.38 -5.55 -8.73
CA LEU A 272 5.78 -6.68 -9.58
C LEU A 272 4.97 -6.73 -10.87
N MET A 273 3.72 -6.26 -10.85
CA MET A 273 2.95 -6.05 -12.07
C MET A 273 3.54 -4.91 -12.91
N GLN A 274 3.94 -3.79 -12.31
CA GLN A 274 4.63 -2.68 -13.00
C GLN A 274 5.96 -3.14 -13.60
N ALA A 275 6.66 -4.04 -12.93
CA ALA A 275 7.90 -4.64 -13.43
C ALA A 275 7.72 -5.55 -14.68
N GLY A 276 6.49 -5.80 -15.12
CA GLY A 276 6.23 -6.51 -16.36
C GLY A 276 5.67 -7.93 -16.19
N ALA A 277 5.32 -8.36 -14.97
CA ALA A 277 4.73 -9.69 -14.78
C ALA A 277 3.47 -9.91 -15.64
N LEU A 278 3.25 -11.17 -16.09
CA LEU A 278 2.12 -11.54 -16.94
C LEU A 278 0.78 -11.25 -16.29
N SER A 279 0.61 -11.68 -15.05
CA SER A 279 -0.63 -11.47 -14.30
C SER A 279 -0.37 -11.34 -12.81
N GLY A 280 -1.37 -10.83 -12.06
CA GLY A 280 -1.27 -10.71 -10.62
C GLY A 280 -2.60 -10.34 -9.97
N LEU A 281 -2.75 -10.68 -8.70
CA LEU A 281 -3.87 -10.26 -7.87
C LEU A 281 -3.35 -9.28 -6.83
N VAL A 282 -3.56 -7.99 -7.07
CA VAL A 282 -2.82 -6.93 -6.36
C VAL A 282 -3.73 -5.89 -5.71
N CYS A 283 -3.21 -5.23 -4.67
CA CYS A 283 -3.77 -3.99 -4.13
C CYS A 283 -3.13 -2.79 -4.84
N ARG A 284 -3.94 -1.80 -5.19
CA ARG A 284 -3.44 -0.53 -5.72
C ARG A 284 -2.73 0.26 -4.64
N TYR A 285 -1.47 0.61 -4.88
CA TYR A 285 -0.63 1.32 -3.91
C TYR A 285 -1.21 2.68 -3.51
N TYR A 286 -1.76 3.42 -4.45
CA TYR A 286 -2.44 4.67 -4.15
C TYR A 286 -3.58 4.48 -3.12
N GLY A 287 -4.43 3.46 -3.32
CA GLY A 287 -5.51 3.13 -2.38
C GLY A 287 -5.01 2.65 -1.01
N ILE A 288 -3.88 1.92 -0.98
CA ILE A 288 -3.21 1.54 0.27
C ILE A 288 -2.75 2.79 1.01
N GLY A 289 -2.17 3.77 0.30
CA GLY A 289 -1.76 5.06 0.88
C GLY A 289 -2.93 5.80 1.51
N GLN A 290 -4.05 5.92 0.79
CA GLN A 290 -5.27 6.54 1.32
C GLN A 290 -5.80 5.81 2.56
N PHE A 291 -5.78 4.48 2.57
CA PHE A 291 -6.24 3.70 3.71
C PHE A 291 -5.30 3.81 4.91
N THR A 292 -3.98 3.91 4.67
CA THR A 292 -2.99 4.20 5.71
C THR A 292 -3.23 5.58 6.32
N ALA A 293 -3.51 6.60 5.48
CA ALA A 293 -3.83 7.95 5.94
C ALA A 293 -5.14 8.00 6.76
N TYR A 294 -6.15 7.22 6.37
CA TYR A 294 -7.38 7.08 7.17
C TYR A 294 -7.09 6.53 8.58
N LYS A 295 -6.19 5.55 8.72
CA LYS A 295 -5.77 5.07 10.05
C LYS A 295 -4.96 6.12 10.82
N ALA A 296 -4.10 6.86 10.12
CA ALA A 296 -3.36 7.98 10.71
C ALA A 296 -4.31 9.10 11.17
N GLU A 297 -5.39 9.42 10.45
CA GLU A 297 -6.43 10.35 10.87
C GLU A 297 -7.10 9.91 12.17
N GLN A 298 -7.41 8.62 12.31
CA GLN A 298 -7.99 8.10 13.55
C GLN A 298 -7.09 8.33 14.77
N ILE A 299 -5.76 8.27 14.57
CA ILE A 299 -4.77 8.54 15.60
C ILE A 299 -4.65 10.05 15.85
N LEU A 300 -4.38 10.83 14.82
CA LEU A 300 -4.03 12.24 14.90
C LEU A 300 -5.22 13.12 15.29
N VAL A 301 -6.36 12.90 14.63
CA VAL A 301 -7.60 13.69 14.82
C VAL A 301 -8.53 12.99 15.79
N GLY A 302 -8.79 11.70 15.56
CA GLY A 302 -9.70 10.90 16.38
C GLY A 302 -9.16 10.51 17.74
N LYS A 303 -7.87 10.77 18.03
CA LYS A 303 -7.17 10.46 19.30
C LYS A 303 -7.30 9.00 19.75
N LYS A 304 -7.50 8.09 18.79
CA LYS A 304 -7.56 6.66 19.08
C LYS A 304 -6.16 6.10 19.32
N ALA A 305 -6.05 5.23 20.31
CA ALA A 305 -4.81 4.49 20.53
C ALA A 305 -4.57 3.52 19.35
N PRO A 306 -3.37 3.44 18.76
CA PRO A 306 -3.07 2.52 17.66
C PRO A 306 -3.48 1.07 17.94
N ALA A 307 -3.32 0.60 19.19
CA ALA A 307 -3.74 -0.75 19.60
C ALA A 307 -5.25 -1.02 19.42
N SER A 308 -6.10 0.02 19.40
CA SER A 308 -7.54 -0.12 19.17
C SER A 308 -7.96 -0.07 17.70
N ILE A 309 -7.01 0.19 16.80
CA ILE A 309 -7.24 0.27 15.36
C ILE A 309 -6.75 -1.03 14.72
N PRO A 310 -7.64 -1.85 14.14
CA PRO A 310 -7.24 -3.12 13.52
C PRO A 310 -6.22 -2.92 12.40
N VAL A 311 -5.37 -3.92 12.21
CA VAL A 311 -4.53 -4.03 11.00
C VAL A 311 -5.36 -4.69 9.91
N GLU A 312 -5.47 -4.04 8.76
CA GLU A 312 -6.35 -4.49 7.69
C GLU A 312 -5.68 -4.34 6.33
N THR A 313 -6.23 -4.99 5.33
CA THR A 313 -5.94 -4.75 3.91
C THR A 313 -7.15 -4.14 3.21
N LEU A 314 -6.98 -3.69 1.98
CA LEU A 314 -8.11 -3.30 1.13
C LEU A 314 -9.01 -4.52 0.90
N LYS A 315 -10.33 -4.28 0.87
CA LYS A 315 -11.32 -5.35 0.60
C LYS A 315 -11.42 -5.74 -0.87
N ARG A 316 -10.87 -4.92 -1.76
CA ARG A 316 -10.89 -5.15 -3.21
C ARG A 316 -9.47 -5.32 -3.71
N PHE A 317 -9.26 -6.40 -4.45
CA PHE A 317 -8.03 -6.69 -5.18
C PHE A 317 -8.30 -6.52 -6.67
N SER A 318 -7.32 -5.99 -7.40
CA SER A 318 -7.35 -5.94 -8.86
C SER A 318 -6.67 -7.17 -9.41
N TYR A 319 -7.39 -7.96 -10.21
CA TYR A 319 -6.76 -9.01 -11.02
C TYR A 319 -6.27 -8.36 -12.31
N GLN A 320 -4.98 -8.26 -12.47
CA GLN A 320 -4.34 -7.58 -13.59
C GLN A 320 -3.72 -8.57 -14.56
N ILE A 321 -3.82 -8.29 -15.87
CA ILE A 321 -3.21 -9.08 -16.93
C ILE A 321 -2.51 -8.14 -17.91
N ARG A 322 -1.23 -8.37 -18.16
CA ARG A 322 -0.43 -7.61 -19.13
C ARG A 322 -0.54 -8.29 -20.50
N MET A 323 -1.25 -7.64 -21.42
CA MET A 323 -1.53 -8.21 -22.74
C MET A 323 -0.27 -8.42 -23.58
N ALA A 324 0.68 -7.47 -23.54
CA ALA A 324 1.96 -7.64 -24.25
C ALA A 324 2.75 -8.88 -23.78
N ALA A 325 2.73 -9.17 -22.46
CA ALA A 325 3.35 -10.40 -21.94
C ALA A 325 2.59 -11.66 -22.35
N ALA A 326 1.26 -11.60 -22.41
CA ALA A 326 0.42 -12.71 -22.86
C ALA A 326 0.69 -13.05 -24.35
N GLU A 327 0.82 -12.03 -25.18
CA GLU A 327 1.16 -12.17 -26.62
C GLU A 327 2.54 -12.76 -26.80
N GLN A 328 3.56 -12.22 -26.13
CA GLN A 328 4.93 -12.71 -26.21
C GLN A 328 5.06 -14.17 -25.77
N LEU A 329 4.37 -14.56 -24.72
CA LEU A 329 4.34 -15.93 -24.20
C LEU A 329 3.41 -16.85 -25.02
N LYS A 330 2.62 -16.33 -25.95
CA LYS A 330 1.55 -17.04 -26.66
C LYS A 330 0.55 -17.71 -25.70
N LEU A 331 0.22 -17.03 -24.64
CA LEU A 331 -0.68 -17.46 -23.58
C LEU A 331 -1.83 -16.44 -23.40
N PRO A 332 -2.80 -16.38 -24.33
CA PRO A 332 -3.94 -15.47 -24.20
C PRO A 332 -4.74 -15.81 -22.94
N PRO A 333 -5.28 -14.79 -22.24
CA PRO A 333 -6.15 -15.04 -21.10
C PRO A 333 -7.45 -15.74 -21.52
N PRO A 334 -8.03 -16.60 -20.68
CA PRO A 334 -9.35 -17.16 -20.90
C PRO A 334 -10.41 -16.07 -21.12
N LEU A 335 -11.35 -16.29 -22.04
CA LEU A 335 -12.38 -15.29 -22.39
C LEU A 335 -13.20 -14.83 -21.17
N SER A 336 -13.45 -15.72 -20.21
CA SER A 336 -14.17 -15.38 -18.99
C SER A 336 -13.48 -14.30 -18.15
N MET A 337 -12.16 -14.14 -18.27
CA MET A 337 -11.39 -13.14 -17.51
C MET A 337 -11.63 -11.72 -18.00
N PHE A 338 -12.02 -11.52 -19.26
CA PHE A 338 -12.33 -10.20 -19.81
C PHE A 338 -13.49 -9.50 -19.07
N ASN A 339 -14.30 -10.24 -18.32
CA ASN A 339 -15.42 -9.68 -17.56
C ASN A 339 -14.99 -9.04 -16.23
N TYR A 340 -13.81 -9.39 -15.68
CA TYR A 340 -13.42 -8.95 -14.34
C TYR A 340 -11.94 -8.59 -14.19
N ALA A 341 -11.09 -8.99 -15.13
CA ALA A 341 -9.67 -8.64 -15.09
C ALA A 341 -9.43 -7.25 -15.69
N GLU A 342 -8.48 -6.55 -15.11
CA GLU A 342 -7.93 -5.32 -15.66
C GLU A 342 -6.84 -5.64 -16.67
N LEU A 343 -7.08 -5.31 -17.93
CA LEU A 343 -6.14 -5.56 -19.02
C LEU A 343 -5.18 -4.38 -19.15
N ILE A 344 -3.89 -4.63 -18.89
CA ILE A 344 -2.82 -3.64 -19.06
C ILE A 344 -2.27 -3.76 -20.47
N GLN A 345 -2.47 -2.73 -21.30
CA GLN A 345 -2.03 -2.71 -22.69
C GLN A 345 -0.68 -2.02 -22.90
N ALA A 346 -0.26 -1.14 -21.96
CA ALA A 346 1.00 -0.43 -22.09
C ALA A 346 2.23 -1.37 -22.07
N PRO A 347 3.24 -1.10 -22.91
CA PRO A 347 4.52 -1.77 -22.82
C PRO A 347 5.20 -1.54 -21.48
N VAL A 348 6.15 -2.40 -21.11
CA VAL A 348 7.01 -2.21 -19.93
C VAL A 348 7.91 -1.01 -20.21
N GLY A 349 7.75 0.10 -19.48
CA GLY A 349 8.65 1.25 -19.57
C GLY A 349 8.04 2.61 -19.94
N ASP A 350 6.74 2.69 -20.23
CA ASP A 350 6.07 3.95 -20.62
C ASP A 350 5.30 4.65 -19.48
N THR A 351 5.74 4.51 -18.21
CA THR A 351 5.15 5.27 -17.08
C THR A 351 6.20 5.94 -16.23
#